data_a6c39d2e619c96c32181a1d30878dfe0
#
_entry.id   a6c39d2e619c96c32181a1d30878dfe0
#
_cell.length_a   1.000
_cell.length_b   1.000
_cell.length_c   1.000
_cell.angle_alpha   90.00
_cell.angle_beta   90.00
_cell.angle_gamma   90.00
#
_symmetry.space_group_name_H-M   'P 1'
#
loop_
_entity.id
_entity.type
_entity.pdbx_description
1 polymer ?
#
loop_
_entity_poly.entity_id
_entity_poly.type
_entity_poly.pdbx_seq_one_letter_code
_entity_poly.pdbx_strand_id
1 'polypeptide(L)'
;MGRFSIPLLVLLAFSTALTAGDIVLRSSVQPEKAWVGQRVILQIDVLGSDGWTQITRFDDIEISGAYLMRTDSQGTRLQETIDGTSYSGQRYEFSVYPQAAGAIEIPVIGVEVTTRAAGVDSGASVQLAQTPAVTILSNVPAGAENIQGLVSTTQLTAKQNWRSPDETLEVGDALERTISLQAVDVSGMAFTPLAHEDIPGVGSYPAQPAVNDTSARGSLSGSRTEVVTYVFEQSGEVQIPDIKFSWWNLANNKLEQVVLPGRIIQVVEGAGGVSGASMLALDQLQRNYPVWLLIMLLLLVSILYFFRKTLKRHWVTWRVIREESEKAYFQLAVKSIRSKNSAAALRNIMRWLDRINDARDPARLDAFINRYSDTRSKEIVGQLLHGMAVDKQLSDPATLLDVLSTARRNWRQARKQRQFDANVLPGLNPELALAKARSESDAA
;
A
#
# COMPACT_ATOMS: atom_id res chain seq x y z
N MET A 1 -46.40 -6.95 43.69
CA MET A 1 -46.66 -6.60 42.27
C MET A 1 -45.33 -6.67 41.55
N GLY A 2 -44.98 -7.85 41.04
CA GLY A 2 -43.74 -8.09 40.34
C GLY A 2 -43.94 -7.82 38.83
N ARG A 3 -43.16 -6.91 38.28
CA ARG A 3 -43.09 -6.69 36.85
C ARG A 3 -42.12 -7.72 36.24
N PHE A 4 -42.65 -8.71 35.53
CA PHE A 4 -41.91 -9.59 34.67
C PHE A 4 -41.48 -8.81 33.40
N SER A 5 -40.21 -8.53 33.24
CA SER A 5 -39.65 -8.07 32.01
C SER A 5 -39.44 -9.29 31.09
N ILE A 6 -40.21 -9.32 29.99
CA ILE A 6 -40.03 -10.31 28.93
C ILE A 6 -38.81 -9.88 28.09
N PRO A 7 -37.79 -10.70 27.94
CA PRO A 7 -36.70 -10.36 27.00
C PRO A 7 -37.24 -10.42 25.58
N LEU A 8 -37.12 -9.32 24.85
CA LEU A 8 -37.41 -9.18 23.45
C LEU A 8 -36.42 -10.09 22.67
N LEU A 9 -36.92 -11.23 22.24
CA LEU A 9 -36.18 -12.13 21.34
C LEU A 9 -36.09 -11.44 19.99
N VAL A 10 -34.92 -10.88 19.65
CA VAL A 10 -34.62 -10.31 18.33
C VAL A 10 -34.48 -11.49 17.37
N LEU A 11 -35.52 -11.69 16.56
CA LEU A 11 -35.48 -12.63 15.44
C LEU A 11 -34.52 -12.05 14.38
N LEU A 12 -33.30 -12.56 14.32
CA LEU A 12 -32.38 -12.33 13.21
C LEU A 12 -32.97 -13.00 11.96
N ALA A 13 -33.37 -12.20 10.99
CA ALA A 13 -33.73 -12.68 9.68
C ALA A 13 -32.45 -13.14 8.95
N PHE A 14 -32.18 -14.43 9.01
CA PHE A 14 -31.10 -15.05 8.24
C PHE A 14 -31.56 -15.26 6.80
N SER A 15 -30.98 -14.52 5.86
CA SER A 15 -31.07 -14.88 4.46
C SER A 15 -30.21 -16.14 4.25
N THR A 16 -30.84 -17.26 4.02
CA THR A 16 -30.16 -18.54 3.81
C THR A 16 -29.42 -18.54 2.48
N ALA A 17 -28.12 -18.79 2.56
CA ALA A 17 -27.22 -18.89 1.43
C ALA A 17 -27.46 -20.11 0.53
N LEU A 18 -27.12 -19.95 -0.73
CA LEU A 18 -27.01 -21.03 -1.69
C LEU A 18 -25.90 -21.99 -1.23
N THR A 19 -26.24 -23.26 -1.02
CA THR A 19 -25.29 -24.32 -0.74
C THR A 19 -24.71 -24.83 -2.04
N ALA A 20 -23.47 -24.49 -2.33
CA ALA A 20 -22.65 -25.19 -3.31
C ALA A 20 -21.79 -26.20 -2.56
N GLY A 21 -22.24 -27.44 -2.44
CA GLY A 21 -21.53 -28.49 -1.69
C GLY A 21 -21.52 -28.24 -0.15
N ASP A 22 -20.51 -28.73 0.52
CA ASP A 22 -20.36 -28.67 1.98
C ASP A 22 -19.89 -27.29 2.53
N ILE A 23 -20.05 -26.21 1.75
CA ILE A 23 -19.66 -24.86 2.11
C ILE A 23 -20.87 -23.98 2.39
N VAL A 24 -20.90 -23.36 3.57
CA VAL A 24 -21.91 -22.38 3.97
C VAL A 24 -21.25 -20.99 3.99
N LEU A 25 -21.82 -20.07 3.18
CA LEU A 25 -21.47 -18.65 3.18
C LEU A 25 -22.62 -17.85 3.74
N ARG A 26 -22.34 -16.95 4.66
CA ARG A 26 -23.31 -16.02 5.25
C ARG A 26 -22.77 -14.62 5.25
N SER A 27 -23.62 -13.63 5.02
CA SER A 27 -23.34 -12.22 5.21
C SER A 27 -24.34 -11.63 6.16
N SER A 28 -23.87 -10.78 7.05
CA SER A 28 -24.71 -10.01 7.96
C SER A 28 -24.09 -8.65 8.25
N VAL A 29 -24.93 -7.70 8.64
CA VAL A 29 -24.50 -6.35 9.02
C VAL A 29 -24.99 -6.01 10.43
N GLN A 30 -24.16 -5.34 11.20
CA GLN A 30 -24.49 -4.93 12.55
C GLN A 30 -23.94 -3.51 12.84
N PRO A 31 -24.82 -2.56 13.21
CA PRO A 31 -26.29 -2.65 13.23
C PRO A 31 -26.90 -2.61 11.80
N GLU A 32 -28.12 -3.15 11.62
CA GLU A 32 -28.84 -3.07 10.34
C GLU A 32 -29.34 -1.63 10.05
N LYS A 33 -29.60 -0.86 11.11
CA LYS A 33 -30.01 0.54 11.03
C LYS A 33 -28.91 1.40 11.63
N ALA A 34 -28.37 2.30 10.84
CA ALA A 34 -27.24 3.13 11.25
C ALA A 34 -27.47 4.61 10.88
N TRP A 35 -26.70 5.47 11.49
CA TRP A 35 -26.58 6.85 11.10
C TRP A 35 -25.51 7.03 10.03
N VAL A 36 -25.63 8.05 9.20
CA VAL A 36 -24.56 8.47 8.30
C VAL A 36 -23.27 8.69 9.12
N GLY A 37 -22.14 8.17 8.64
CA GLY A 37 -20.86 8.24 9.35
C GLY A 37 -20.67 7.27 10.51
N GLN A 38 -21.68 6.44 10.84
CA GLN A 38 -21.55 5.41 11.85
C GLN A 38 -20.90 4.16 11.30
N ARG A 39 -20.02 3.54 12.07
CA ARG A 39 -19.45 2.23 11.74
C ARG A 39 -20.55 1.15 11.76
N VAL A 40 -20.66 0.41 10.67
CA VAL A 40 -21.43 -0.82 10.55
C VAL A 40 -20.44 -1.95 10.27
N ILE A 41 -20.55 -3.04 11.00
CA ILE A 41 -19.71 -4.21 10.79
C ILE A 41 -20.41 -5.14 9.80
N LEU A 42 -19.80 -5.33 8.63
CA LEU A 42 -20.15 -6.40 7.70
C LEU A 42 -19.38 -7.65 8.11
N GLN A 43 -20.10 -8.69 8.49
CA GLN A 43 -19.54 -9.99 8.81
C GLN A 43 -19.80 -10.97 7.67
N ILE A 44 -18.74 -11.65 7.23
CA ILE A 44 -18.81 -12.71 6.23
C ILE A 44 -18.27 -13.98 6.87
N ASP A 45 -19.14 -14.96 7.06
CA ASP A 45 -18.81 -16.27 7.59
C ASP A 45 -18.65 -17.26 6.45
N VAL A 46 -17.55 -18.01 6.47
CA VAL A 46 -17.34 -19.16 5.61
C VAL A 46 -17.12 -20.39 6.47
N LEU A 47 -17.91 -21.42 6.25
CA LEU A 47 -17.91 -22.65 7.04
C LEU A 47 -17.93 -23.85 6.09
N GLY A 48 -17.20 -24.91 6.41
CA GLY A 48 -17.22 -26.20 5.71
C GLY A 48 -17.38 -27.36 6.64
N SER A 49 -18.07 -28.42 6.20
CA SER A 49 -18.32 -29.63 6.99
C SER A 49 -17.10 -30.56 7.05
N ASP A 50 -16.26 -30.58 6.01
CA ASP A 50 -15.22 -31.59 5.83
C ASP A 50 -13.82 -31.18 6.28
N GLY A 51 -13.68 -30.09 7.03
CA GLY A 51 -12.41 -29.64 7.54
C GLY A 51 -12.29 -28.13 7.65
N TRP A 52 -11.05 -27.64 7.59
CA TRP A 52 -10.76 -26.22 7.71
C TRP A 52 -11.09 -25.45 6.42
N THR A 53 -11.98 -24.47 6.53
CA THR A 53 -12.45 -23.67 5.40
C THR A 53 -12.14 -22.18 5.63
N GLN A 54 -11.63 -21.51 4.60
CA GLN A 54 -11.26 -20.10 4.64
C GLN A 54 -11.50 -19.43 3.29
N ILE A 55 -11.71 -18.11 3.29
CA ILE A 55 -11.67 -17.29 2.08
C ILE A 55 -10.22 -16.87 1.85
N THR A 56 -9.67 -17.21 0.69
CA THR A 56 -8.30 -16.85 0.29
C THR A 56 -8.24 -15.56 -0.49
N ARG A 57 -9.32 -15.22 -1.21
CA ARG A 57 -9.45 -13.99 -1.97
C ARG A 57 -10.88 -13.47 -1.93
N PHE A 58 -11.00 -12.15 -1.81
CA PHE A 58 -12.22 -11.40 -2.08
C PHE A 58 -12.07 -10.67 -3.40
N ASP A 59 -13.12 -10.60 -4.19
CA ASP A 59 -13.19 -9.64 -5.29
C ASP A 59 -13.26 -8.21 -4.74
N ASP A 60 -13.03 -7.22 -5.60
CA ASP A 60 -13.12 -5.82 -5.20
C ASP A 60 -14.56 -5.50 -4.77
N ILE A 61 -14.68 -4.90 -3.58
CA ILE A 61 -15.96 -4.58 -2.97
C ILE A 61 -16.22 -3.09 -3.11
N GLU A 62 -17.14 -2.74 -4.01
CA GLU A 62 -17.61 -1.37 -4.17
C GLU A 62 -19.05 -1.25 -3.63
N ILE A 63 -19.28 -0.31 -2.72
CA ILE A 63 -20.58 -0.06 -2.11
C ILE A 63 -21.02 1.37 -2.45
N SER A 64 -22.08 1.49 -3.23
CA SER A 64 -22.62 2.82 -3.56
C SER A 64 -23.17 3.50 -2.31
N GLY A 65 -22.74 4.72 -2.01
CA GLY A 65 -23.18 5.49 -0.86
C GLY A 65 -22.51 5.11 0.49
N ALA A 66 -21.51 4.27 0.48
CA ALA A 66 -20.70 3.97 1.66
C ALA A 66 -19.24 3.71 1.26
N TYR A 67 -18.31 3.92 2.19
CA TYR A 67 -16.97 3.40 2.02
C TYR A 67 -16.74 2.20 2.93
N LEU A 68 -15.89 1.28 2.45
CA LEU A 68 -15.55 0.05 3.15
C LEU A 68 -14.07 0.09 3.55
N MET A 69 -13.80 -0.35 4.78
CA MET A 69 -12.45 -0.51 5.30
C MET A 69 -12.27 -1.93 5.86
N ARG A 70 -11.24 -2.60 5.42
CA ARG A 70 -10.85 -3.88 6.00
C ARG A 70 -10.01 -3.63 7.25
N THR A 71 -10.54 -4.01 8.41
CA THR A 71 -9.90 -3.78 9.70
C THR A 71 -8.81 -4.82 9.99
N ASP A 72 -9.05 -6.09 9.60
CA ASP A 72 -8.13 -7.20 9.79
C ASP A 72 -7.91 -7.99 8.48
N SER A 73 -6.67 -8.41 8.25
CA SER A 73 -6.32 -9.24 7.10
C SER A 73 -6.64 -10.72 7.28
N GLN A 74 -6.80 -11.17 8.53
CA GLN A 74 -7.06 -12.57 8.88
C GLN A 74 -8.45 -12.74 9.45
N GLY A 75 -9.14 -13.80 9.02
CA GLY A 75 -10.43 -14.18 9.59
C GLY A 75 -10.29 -14.76 11.01
N THR A 76 -11.30 -14.52 11.83
CA THR A 76 -11.41 -15.13 13.16
C THR A 76 -11.94 -16.56 13.02
N ARG A 77 -11.38 -17.50 13.75
CA ARG A 77 -11.84 -18.91 13.75
C ARG A 77 -13.30 -18.99 14.18
N LEU A 78 -14.09 -19.73 13.39
CA LEU A 78 -15.50 -20.01 13.67
C LEU A 78 -15.74 -21.51 13.61
N GLN A 79 -16.50 -22.02 14.59
CA GLN A 79 -16.97 -23.40 14.62
C GLN A 79 -18.44 -23.41 15.08
N GLU A 80 -19.29 -24.11 14.32
CA GLU A 80 -20.72 -24.14 14.56
C GLU A 80 -21.27 -25.52 14.22
N THR A 81 -22.33 -25.96 14.92
CA THR A 81 -23.07 -27.16 14.55
C THR A 81 -24.38 -26.76 13.89
N ILE A 82 -24.56 -27.16 12.62
CA ILE A 82 -25.74 -26.85 11.81
C ILE A 82 -26.41 -28.18 11.49
N ASP A 83 -27.67 -28.35 11.88
CA ASP A 83 -28.46 -29.57 11.66
C ASP A 83 -27.75 -30.87 12.10
N GLY A 84 -27.04 -30.81 13.23
CA GLY A 84 -26.29 -31.95 13.78
C GLY A 84 -24.92 -32.20 13.15
N THR A 85 -24.53 -31.45 12.11
CA THR A 85 -23.23 -31.54 11.45
C THR A 85 -22.31 -30.42 11.95
N SER A 86 -21.06 -30.76 12.31
CA SER A 86 -20.07 -29.77 12.75
C SER A 86 -19.41 -29.11 11.55
N TYR A 87 -19.43 -27.80 11.54
CA TYR A 87 -18.78 -26.96 10.55
C TYR A 87 -17.65 -26.17 11.17
N SER A 88 -16.57 -25.97 10.41
CA SER A 88 -15.43 -25.17 10.83
C SER A 88 -14.97 -24.21 9.71
N GLY A 89 -14.54 -23.03 10.09
CA GLY A 89 -14.08 -22.03 9.13
C GLY A 89 -13.68 -20.71 9.77
N GLN A 90 -13.98 -19.62 9.09
CA GLN A 90 -13.56 -18.29 9.52
C GLN A 90 -14.68 -17.25 9.34
N ARG A 91 -14.66 -16.26 10.22
CA ARG A 91 -15.43 -15.00 10.14
C ARG A 91 -14.49 -13.89 9.72
N TYR A 92 -14.90 -13.14 8.70
CA TYR A 92 -14.22 -11.95 8.24
C TYR A 92 -15.05 -10.73 8.55
N GLU A 93 -14.42 -9.66 9.04
CA GLU A 93 -15.10 -8.43 9.42
C GLU A 93 -14.57 -7.25 8.61
N PHE A 94 -15.52 -6.46 8.08
CA PHE A 94 -15.25 -5.22 7.38
C PHE A 94 -16.01 -4.09 8.06
N SER A 95 -15.41 -2.92 8.13
CA SER A 95 -16.08 -1.71 8.60
C SER A 95 -16.68 -0.98 7.40
N VAL A 96 -17.98 -0.82 7.40
CA VAL A 96 -18.75 -0.07 6.40
C VAL A 96 -19.25 1.22 7.02
N TYR A 97 -19.04 2.33 6.35
CA TYR A 97 -19.44 3.65 6.81
C TYR A 97 -20.39 4.28 5.80
N PRO A 98 -21.71 4.33 6.08
CA PRO A 98 -22.69 5.02 5.27
C PRO A 98 -22.32 6.49 5.05
N GLN A 99 -22.42 6.99 3.84
CA GLN A 99 -22.16 8.38 3.48
C GLN A 99 -23.44 9.11 3.02
N ALA A 100 -24.51 8.36 2.79
CA ALA A 100 -25.79 8.86 2.35
C ALA A 100 -26.92 8.23 3.15
N ALA A 101 -28.08 8.89 3.21
CA ALA A 101 -29.31 8.33 3.77
C ALA A 101 -29.97 7.38 2.77
N GLY A 102 -30.72 6.43 3.28
CA GLY A 102 -31.50 5.47 2.50
C GLY A 102 -31.04 4.03 2.69
N ALA A 103 -31.51 3.16 1.82
CA ALA A 103 -31.10 1.78 1.77
C ALA A 103 -29.78 1.69 1.00
N ILE A 104 -28.73 1.23 1.67
CA ILE A 104 -27.40 0.99 1.08
C ILE A 104 -27.27 -0.51 0.91
N GLU A 105 -27.26 -0.95 -0.35
CA GLU A 105 -27.11 -2.34 -0.71
C GLU A 105 -25.63 -2.72 -0.78
N ILE A 106 -25.22 -3.73 -0.02
CA ILE A 106 -23.95 -4.41 -0.16
C ILE A 106 -24.19 -5.53 -1.15
N PRO A 107 -23.59 -5.48 -2.34
CA PRO A 107 -23.85 -6.46 -3.40
C PRO A 107 -23.33 -7.85 -3.03
N VAL A 108 -23.64 -8.82 -3.84
CA VAL A 108 -22.98 -10.12 -3.78
C VAL A 108 -21.48 -9.94 -4.03
N ILE A 109 -20.66 -10.56 -3.19
CA ILE A 109 -19.20 -10.46 -3.26
C ILE A 109 -18.67 -11.80 -3.75
N GLY A 110 -17.92 -11.80 -4.85
CA GLY A 110 -17.21 -12.99 -5.32
C GLY A 110 -16.06 -13.33 -4.36
N VAL A 111 -15.96 -14.58 -3.98
CA VAL A 111 -14.93 -15.07 -3.06
C VAL A 111 -14.32 -16.39 -3.57
N GLU A 112 -13.01 -16.52 -3.35
CA GLU A 112 -12.31 -17.77 -3.55
C GLU A 112 -12.21 -18.48 -2.20
N VAL A 113 -12.87 -19.64 -2.08
CA VAL A 113 -12.93 -20.44 -0.85
C VAL A 113 -11.98 -21.63 -0.99
N THR A 114 -11.12 -21.79 -0.02
CA THR A 114 -10.22 -22.93 0.08
C THR A 114 -10.63 -23.80 1.25
N THR A 115 -10.92 -25.09 0.97
CA THR A 115 -11.21 -26.10 1.98
C THR A 115 -10.07 -27.12 2.03
N ARG A 116 -9.67 -27.47 3.25
CA ARG A 116 -8.66 -28.51 3.50
C ARG A 116 -9.27 -29.56 4.41
N ALA A 117 -9.47 -30.76 3.87
CA ALA A 117 -10.02 -31.90 4.62
C ALA A 117 -9.16 -32.25 5.83
N ALA A 118 -9.79 -32.74 6.91
CA ALA A 118 -9.10 -33.20 8.11
C ALA A 118 -8.56 -34.62 7.87
N GLY A 119 -7.25 -34.78 7.97
CA GLY A 119 -6.55 -36.07 7.90
C GLY A 119 -6.11 -36.47 6.48
N VAL A 120 -4.85 -36.89 6.40
CA VAL A 120 -4.13 -37.46 5.25
C VAL A 120 -4.08 -36.61 3.97
N ASP A 121 -2.88 -36.24 3.51
CA ASP A 121 -2.43 -35.80 2.17
C ASP A 121 -3.45 -35.37 1.09
N SER A 122 -4.68 -35.07 1.47
CA SER A 122 -5.71 -34.52 0.59
C SER A 122 -5.41 -33.04 0.32
N GLY A 123 -5.09 -32.73 -0.92
CA GLY A 123 -4.83 -31.39 -1.38
C GLY A 123 -5.98 -30.42 -1.03
N ALA A 124 -5.64 -29.14 -0.86
CA ALA A 124 -6.65 -28.12 -0.69
C ALA A 124 -7.54 -28.03 -1.95
N SER A 125 -8.85 -28.03 -1.79
CA SER A 125 -9.79 -27.73 -2.86
C SER A 125 -10.09 -26.24 -2.88
N VAL A 126 -10.17 -25.65 -4.07
CA VAL A 126 -10.46 -24.23 -4.28
C VAL A 126 -11.75 -24.11 -5.07
N GLN A 127 -12.69 -23.32 -4.58
CA GLN A 127 -13.99 -23.09 -5.20
C GLN A 127 -14.28 -21.58 -5.27
N LEU A 128 -14.91 -21.16 -6.36
CA LEU A 128 -15.45 -19.81 -6.48
C LEU A 128 -16.89 -19.81 -5.95
N ALA A 129 -17.20 -18.88 -5.10
CA ALA A 129 -18.52 -18.75 -4.49
C ALA A 129 -18.90 -17.26 -4.37
N GLN A 130 -20.15 -17.00 -4.03
CA GLN A 130 -20.66 -15.65 -3.86
C GLN A 130 -21.35 -15.51 -2.50
N THR A 131 -21.10 -14.38 -1.83
CA THR A 131 -21.79 -14.07 -0.58
C THR A 131 -23.22 -13.60 -0.86
N PRO A 132 -24.17 -13.80 0.04
CA PRO A 132 -25.47 -13.14 -0.05
C PRO A 132 -25.35 -11.62 -0.01
N ALA A 133 -26.22 -10.91 -0.76
CA ALA A 133 -26.36 -9.46 -0.62
C ALA A 133 -27.04 -9.12 0.70
N VAL A 134 -26.66 -7.98 1.31
CA VAL A 134 -27.26 -7.46 2.55
C VAL A 134 -27.47 -5.96 2.44
N THR A 135 -28.42 -5.43 3.21
CA THR A 135 -28.79 -4.01 3.15
C THR A 135 -28.62 -3.33 4.51
N ILE A 136 -28.03 -2.13 4.48
CA ILE A 136 -27.95 -1.22 5.64
C ILE A 136 -28.99 -0.13 5.42
N LEU A 137 -29.80 0.15 6.46
CA LEU A 137 -30.72 1.30 6.48
C LEU A 137 -30.02 2.47 7.16
N SER A 138 -29.59 3.45 6.36
CA SER A 138 -28.88 4.63 6.85
C SER A 138 -29.81 5.82 6.98
N ASN A 139 -29.68 6.56 8.07
CA ASN A 139 -30.46 7.77 8.34
C ASN A 139 -29.53 8.96 8.61
N VAL A 140 -29.97 10.17 8.23
CA VAL A 140 -29.29 11.40 8.63
C VAL A 140 -29.87 11.83 9.98
N PRO A 141 -29.03 12.14 10.98
CA PRO A 141 -29.51 12.67 12.25
C PRO A 141 -30.15 14.05 12.08
N ALA A 142 -31.17 14.34 12.86
CA ALA A 142 -31.81 15.65 12.85
C ALA A 142 -30.84 16.79 13.17
N GLY A 143 -30.83 17.81 12.33
CA GLY A 143 -29.92 18.95 12.40
C GLY A 143 -28.53 18.72 11.70
N ALA A 144 -28.29 17.53 11.17
CA ALA A 144 -27.06 17.21 10.46
C ALA A 144 -27.22 17.12 8.93
N GLU A 145 -28.36 17.53 8.39
CA GLU A 145 -28.74 17.38 6.97
C GLU A 145 -27.78 18.07 6.01
N ASN A 146 -27.11 19.14 6.49
CA ASN A 146 -26.17 19.93 5.70
C ASN A 146 -24.70 19.69 6.06
N ILE A 147 -24.41 18.72 6.94
CA ILE A 147 -23.04 18.42 7.36
C ILE A 147 -22.45 17.36 6.43
N GLN A 148 -21.50 17.77 5.60
CA GLN A 148 -20.74 16.83 4.78
C GLN A 148 -19.67 16.12 5.60
N GLY A 149 -19.50 14.81 5.38
CA GLY A 149 -18.52 14.02 6.11
C GLY A 149 -18.82 13.92 7.60
N LEU A 150 -20.12 13.80 7.96
CA LEU A 150 -20.55 13.63 9.35
C LEU A 150 -19.86 12.42 9.96
N VAL A 151 -19.29 12.62 11.14
CA VAL A 151 -18.76 11.55 11.99
C VAL A 151 -19.76 11.20 13.04
N SER A 152 -20.14 9.92 13.13
CA SER A 152 -21.07 9.40 14.13
C SER A 152 -20.36 8.37 15.01
N THR A 153 -20.14 8.71 16.28
CA THR A 153 -19.35 7.92 17.23
C THR A 153 -19.91 8.03 18.65
N THR A 154 -19.49 7.13 19.51
CA THR A 154 -19.83 7.21 20.95
C THR A 154 -18.93 8.19 21.71
N GLN A 155 -17.72 8.46 21.20
CA GLN A 155 -16.77 9.34 21.85
C GLN A 155 -15.85 10.00 20.82
N LEU A 156 -15.79 11.33 20.88
CA LEU A 156 -14.87 12.15 20.11
C LEU A 156 -14.08 13.06 21.04
N THR A 157 -12.80 13.16 20.80
CA THR A 157 -11.89 14.08 21.50
C THR A 157 -11.22 14.97 20.48
N ALA A 158 -11.28 16.27 20.70
CA ALA A 158 -10.54 17.27 19.92
C ALA A 158 -9.61 18.04 20.85
N LYS A 159 -8.37 18.21 20.43
CA LYS A 159 -7.33 18.96 21.16
C LYS A 159 -6.64 19.91 20.21
N GLN A 160 -6.21 21.03 20.75
CA GLN A 160 -5.33 21.93 20.00
C GLN A 160 -4.15 22.37 20.85
N ASN A 161 -3.06 22.67 20.17
CA ASN A 161 -1.86 23.25 20.74
C ASN A 161 -1.36 24.38 19.84
N TRP A 162 -0.84 25.44 20.46
CA TRP A 162 -0.26 26.57 19.80
C TRP A 162 1.23 26.63 20.14
N ARG A 163 2.06 26.83 19.13
CA ARG A 163 3.51 26.96 19.30
C ARG A 163 3.99 28.23 18.62
N SER A 164 4.61 29.08 19.39
CA SER A 164 5.21 30.34 18.97
C SER A 164 6.71 30.34 19.31
N PRO A 165 7.57 30.96 18.52
CA PRO A 165 8.97 31.14 18.88
C PRO A 165 9.15 32.04 20.10
N ASP A 166 8.31 33.11 20.20
CA ASP A 166 8.37 34.13 21.24
C ASP A 166 6.99 34.51 21.77
N GLU A 167 6.95 35.25 22.91
CA GLU A 167 5.71 35.76 23.50
C GLU A 167 5.13 36.92 22.69
N THR A 168 5.98 37.76 22.06
CA THR A 168 5.61 38.86 21.19
C THR A 168 6.00 38.51 19.77
N LEU A 169 5.05 38.60 18.84
CA LEU A 169 5.27 38.27 17.44
C LEU A 169 5.54 39.52 16.64
N GLU A 170 6.52 39.43 15.74
CA GLU A 170 6.90 40.47 14.79
C GLU A 170 6.44 40.10 13.37
N VAL A 171 6.40 41.09 12.47
CA VAL A 171 6.18 40.83 11.04
C VAL A 171 7.28 39.91 10.52
N GLY A 172 6.87 38.78 9.90
CA GLY A 172 7.74 37.70 9.42
C GLY A 172 7.80 36.50 10.36
N ASP A 173 7.30 36.61 11.57
CA ASP A 173 7.22 35.50 12.50
C ASP A 173 6.12 34.50 12.11
N ALA A 174 6.25 33.27 12.64
CA ALA A 174 5.33 32.18 12.39
C ALA A 174 4.73 31.65 13.69
N LEU A 175 3.42 31.37 13.65
CA LEU A 175 2.67 30.70 14.71
C LEU A 175 2.14 29.36 14.20
N GLU A 176 2.44 28.28 14.88
CA GLU A 176 1.94 26.96 14.53
C GLU A 176 0.72 26.59 15.37
N ARG A 177 -0.36 26.15 14.71
CA ARG A 177 -1.55 25.55 15.34
C ARG A 177 -1.62 24.08 14.99
N THR A 178 -1.47 23.23 15.98
CA THR A 178 -1.66 21.77 15.84
C THR A 178 -3.02 21.38 16.37
N ILE A 179 -3.85 20.71 15.56
CA ILE A 179 -5.19 20.24 15.90
C ILE A 179 -5.20 18.73 15.78
N SER A 180 -5.66 18.04 16.81
CA SER A 180 -5.79 16.58 16.82
C SER A 180 -7.22 16.18 17.13
N LEU A 181 -7.84 15.44 16.21
CA LEU A 181 -9.13 14.79 16.35
C LEU A 181 -8.92 13.30 16.56
N GLN A 182 -9.65 12.72 17.51
CA GLN A 182 -9.63 11.28 17.76
C GLN A 182 -11.05 10.80 18.08
N ALA A 183 -11.47 9.67 17.48
CA ALA A 183 -12.76 9.08 17.74
C ALA A 183 -12.70 7.56 17.85
N VAL A 184 -13.67 6.99 18.57
CA VAL A 184 -13.86 5.56 18.71
C VAL A 184 -14.74 5.05 17.56
N ASP A 185 -14.41 3.89 17.02
CA ASP A 185 -15.11 3.23 15.90
C ASP A 185 -15.23 4.09 14.63
N VAL A 186 -14.27 4.98 14.43
CA VAL A 186 -14.14 5.83 13.24
C VAL A 186 -12.70 5.74 12.74
N SER A 187 -12.52 5.66 11.42
CA SER A 187 -11.20 5.80 10.83
C SER A 187 -10.76 7.26 10.80
N GLY A 188 -9.50 7.53 11.01
CA GLY A 188 -8.94 8.87 10.87
C GLY A 188 -9.12 9.47 9.47
N MET A 189 -9.31 8.62 8.46
CA MET A 189 -9.64 9.05 7.09
C MET A 189 -11.06 9.60 6.95
N ALA A 190 -11.96 9.28 7.87
CA ALA A 190 -13.34 9.78 7.87
C ALA A 190 -13.45 11.24 8.32
N PHE A 191 -12.44 11.77 9.00
CA PHE A 191 -12.45 13.19 9.37
C PHE A 191 -12.25 14.06 8.14
N THR A 192 -13.23 14.93 7.89
CA THR A 192 -13.11 15.94 6.84
C THR A 192 -11.96 16.89 7.16
N PRO A 193 -11.18 17.34 6.16
CA PRO A 193 -10.18 18.38 6.36
C PRO A 193 -10.80 19.61 7.04
N LEU A 194 -10.12 20.15 8.03
CA LEU A 194 -10.58 21.35 8.72
C LEU A 194 -10.50 22.55 7.76
N ALA A 195 -11.55 23.34 7.74
CA ALA A 195 -11.56 24.56 6.95
C ALA A 195 -10.60 25.60 7.57
N HIS A 196 -9.76 26.19 6.74
CA HIS A 196 -8.88 27.30 7.10
C HIS A 196 -9.39 28.53 6.35
N GLU A 197 -9.79 29.56 7.10
CA GLU A 197 -10.22 30.83 6.53
C GLU A 197 -8.98 31.65 6.15
N ASP A 198 -9.09 32.39 5.05
CA ASP A 198 -8.08 33.37 4.66
C ASP A 198 -8.12 34.55 5.63
N ILE A 199 -7.01 34.86 6.26
CA ILE A 199 -6.88 35.93 7.23
C ILE A 199 -6.07 37.05 6.57
N PRO A 200 -6.62 38.29 6.46
CA PRO A 200 -5.90 39.41 5.85
C PRO A 200 -4.56 39.66 6.56
N GLY A 201 -3.49 39.77 5.80
CA GLY A 201 -2.14 40.00 6.31
C GLY A 201 -1.49 38.80 6.99
N VAL A 202 -2.03 37.59 6.76
CA VAL A 202 -1.45 36.34 7.29
C VAL A 202 -1.38 35.29 6.19
N GLY A 203 -0.20 34.80 5.91
CA GLY A 203 -0.01 33.62 5.07
C GLY A 203 -0.32 32.34 5.84
N SER A 204 -1.30 31.56 5.38
CA SER A 204 -1.69 30.28 6.00
C SER A 204 -1.11 29.10 5.23
N TYR A 205 -0.31 28.27 5.88
CA TYR A 205 0.40 27.14 5.27
C TYR A 205 0.01 25.83 5.99
N PRO A 206 -1.02 25.11 5.52
CA PRO A 206 -1.37 23.82 6.05
C PRO A 206 -0.34 22.74 5.65
N ALA A 207 0.13 21.97 6.61
CA ALA A 207 0.96 20.80 6.37
C ALA A 207 0.11 19.59 5.94
N GLN A 208 0.75 18.56 5.39
CA GLN A 208 0.07 17.31 5.11
C GLN A 208 -0.46 16.68 6.41
N PRO A 209 -1.76 16.35 6.50
CA PRO A 209 -2.33 15.78 7.71
C PRO A 209 -1.75 14.40 8.03
N ALA A 210 -1.52 14.14 9.30
CA ALA A 210 -1.18 12.82 9.79
C ALA A 210 -2.46 12.06 10.18
N VAL A 211 -2.67 10.88 9.58
CA VAL A 211 -3.82 10.02 9.85
C VAL A 211 -3.32 8.69 10.40
N ASN A 212 -3.88 8.26 11.52
CA ASN A 212 -3.52 6.99 12.16
C ASN A 212 -4.77 6.26 12.64
N ASP A 213 -4.84 4.97 12.34
CA ASP A 213 -5.85 4.06 12.83
C ASP A 213 -5.21 2.99 13.70
N THR A 214 -5.83 2.72 14.83
CA THR A 214 -5.42 1.67 15.76
C THR A 214 -6.58 0.73 15.98
N SER A 215 -6.37 -0.56 15.71
CA SER A 215 -7.35 -1.61 16.01
C SER A 215 -6.86 -2.47 17.16
N ALA A 216 -7.67 -2.63 18.17
CA ALA A 216 -7.38 -3.48 19.32
C ALA A 216 -8.65 -4.17 19.82
N ARG A 217 -8.64 -5.51 19.83
CA ARG A 217 -9.75 -6.35 20.35
C ARG A 217 -11.10 -6.02 19.71
N GLY A 218 -11.14 -5.74 18.40
CA GLY A 218 -12.36 -5.40 17.67
C GLY A 218 -12.81 -3.95 17.78
N SER A 219 -12.18 -3.13 18.63
CA SER A 219 -12.41 -1.69 18.71
C SER A 219 -11.42 -0.96 17.79
N LEU A 220 -11.94 -0.06 16.97
CA LEU A 220 -11.18 0.84 16.13
C LEU A 220 -11.06 2.21 16.81
N SER A 221 -9.92 2.84 16.77
CA SER A 221 -9.74 4.23 17.15
C SER A 221 -8.94 4.93 16.05
N GLY A 222 -9.57 5.87 15.39
CA GLY A 222 -8.91 6.68 14.37
C GLY A 222 -8.57 8.07 14.87
N SER A 223 -7.48 8.61 14.38
CA SER A 223 -7.04 9.97 14.67
C SER A 223 -6.57 10.69 13.42
N ARG A 224 -6.83 12.00 13.39
CA ARG A 224 -6.33 12.92 12.38
C ARG A 224 -5.70 14.11 13.06
N THR A 225 -4.46 14.41 12.71
CA THR A 225 -3.73 15.58 13.20
C THR A 225 -3.43 16.50 12.03
N GLU A 226 -3.84 17.74 12.15
CA GLU A 226 -3.56 18.81 11.19
C GLU A 226 -2.67 19.86 11.84
N VAL A 227 -1.74 20.37 11.07
CA VAL A 227 -0.81 21.42 11.47
C VAL A 227 -0.91 22.56 10.47
N VAL A 228 -1.14 23.76 10.97
CA VAL A 228 -1.18 24.98 10.17
C VAL A 228 -0.16 25.96 10.72
N THR A 229 0.65 26.48 9.84
CA THR A 229 1.61 27.55 10.14
C THR A 229 1.06 28.87 9.59
N TYR A 230 0.86 29.84 10.47
CA TYR A 230 0.45 31.21 10.15
C TYR A 230 1.69 32.07 10.15
N VAL A 231 1.98 32.74 9.04
CA VAL A 231 3.08 33.71 8.91
C VAL A 231 2.48 35.10 8.83
N PHE A 232 2.89 35.98 9.74
CA PHE A 232 2.36 37.34 9.83
C PHE A 232 3.08 38.27 8.84
N GLU A 233 2.33 38.81 7.89
CA GLU A 233 2.88 39.68 6.82
C GLU A 233 2.69 41.18 7.12
N GLN A 234 1.85 41.52 8.10
CA GLN A 234 1.55 42.86 8.50
C GLN A 234 1.49 43.01 10.01
N SER A 235 1.87 44.22 10.49
CA SER A 235 1.72 44.56 11.92
C SER A 235 0.27 44.94 12.24
N GLY A 236 -0.13 44.72 13.47
CA GLY A 236 -1.45 45.04 13.98
C GLY A 236 -2.09 43.91 14.74
N GLU A 237 -3.38 44.06 15.03
CA GLU A 237 -4.16 43.01 15.68
C GLU A 237 -4.66 42.00 14.65
N VAL A 238 -4.29 40.75 14.84
CA VAL A 238 -4.72 39.64 14.00
C VAL A 238 -5.60 38.69 14.81
N GLN A 239 -6.79 38.43 14.29
CA GLN A 239 -7.71 37.47 14.86
C GLN A 239 -7.69 36.15 14.07
N ILE A 240 -7.16 35.10 14.66
CA ILE A 240 -7.28 33.73 14.10
C ILE A 240 -8.62 33.16 14.59
N PRO A 241 -9.50 32.68 13.67
CA PRO A 241 -10.85 32.28 14.03
C PRO A 241 -10.92 30.96 14.80
N ASP A 242 -12.07 30.75 15.46
CA ASP A 242 -12.42 29.47 16.04
C ASP A 242 -12.62 28.42 14.96
N ILE A 243 -12.26 27.18 15.24
CA ILE A 243 -12.63 26.04 14.42
C ILE A 243 -13.72 25.26 15.10
N LYS A 244 -14.82 25.03 14.38
CA LYS A 244 -15.99 24.29 14.88
C LYS A 244 -16.07 22.94 14.16
N PHE A 245 -16.18 21.86 14.93
CA PHE A 245 -16.35 20.52 14.42
C PHE A 245 -17.62 19.91 14.98
N SER A 246 -18.60 19.60 14.12
CA SER A 246 -19.87 18.99 14.50
C SER A 246 -19.85 17.49 14.25
N TRP A 247 -20.37 16.72 15.17
CA TRP A 247 -20.41 15.27 15.12
C TRP A 247 -21.68 14.72 15.79
N TRP A 248 -22.10 13.53 15.41
CA TRP A 248 -23.24 12.87 16.02
C TRP A 248 -22.79 11.96 17.16
N ASN A 249 -23.26 12.24 18.36
CA ASN A 249 -22.97 11.43 19.54
C ASN A 249 -23.95 10.27 19.64
N LEU A 250 -23.52 9.06 19.37
CA LEU A 250 -24.31 7.83 19.43
C LEU A 250 -24.72 7.43 20.86
N ALA A 251 -24.00 7.89 21.89
CA ALA A 251 -24.29 7.53 23.28
C ALA A 251 -25.52 8.25 23.81
N ASN A 252 -25.74 9.49 23.38
CA ASN A 252 -26.87 10.32 23.84
C ASN A 252 -27.85 10.73 22.73
N ASN A 253 -27.58 10.29 21.47
CA ASN A 253 -28.36 10.62 20.27
C ASN A 253 -28.53 12.13 20.07
N LYS A 254 -27.44 12.88 20.11
CA LYS A 254 -27.44 14.33 19.93
C LYS A 254 -26.35 14.76 18.96
N LEU A 255 -26.66 15.83 18.21
CA LEU A 255 -25.63 16.56 17.46
C LEU A 255 -24.85 17.41 18.47
N GLU A 256 -23.55 17.14 18.55
CA GLU A 256 -22.60 17.86 19.38
C GLU A 256 -21.64 18.66 18.55
N GLN A 257 -21.16 19.76 19.12
CA GLN A 257 -20.17 20.60 18.47
C GLN A 257 -18.99 20.83 19.42
N VAL A 258 -17.80 20.54 18.94
CA VAL A 258 -16.56 20.95 19.61
C VAL A 258 -16.08 22.25 18.99
N VAL A 259 -15.78 23.23 19.86
CA VAL A 259 -15.20 24.52 19.46
C VAL A 259 -13.76 24.54 19.92
N LEU A 260 -12.84 24.71 18.97
CA LEU A 260 -11.43 24.93 19.22
C LEU A 260 -11.17 26.44 19.11
N PRO A 261 -10.97 27.13 20.25
CA PRO A 261 -10.94 28.59 20.25
C PRO A 261 -9.76 29.12 19.43
N GLY A 262 -10.03 30.19 18.69
CA GLY A 262 -9.02 30.95 18.01
C GLY A 262 -8.16 31.78 18.96
N ARG A 263 -7.36 32.67 18.42
CA ARG A 263 -6.52 33.60 19.20
C ARG A 263 -6.52 34.99 18.58
N ILE A 264 -6.47 36.01 19.43
CA ILE A 264 -6.15 37.37 19.04
C ILE A 264 -4.66 37.59 19.36
N ILE A 265 -3.91 38.08 18.38
CA ILE A 265 -2.48 38.22 18.43
C ILE A 265 -2.12 39.63 18.04
N GLN A 266 -1.27 40.30 18.84
CA GLN A 266 -0.68 41.58 18.51
C GLN A 266 0.65 41.33 17.81
N VAL A 267 0.72 41.74 16.54
CA VAL A 267 1.94 41.67 15.74
C VAL A 267 2.56 43.05 15.70
N VAL A 268 3.77 43.18 16.15
CA VAL A 268 4.49 44.45 16.11
C VAL A 268 5.29 44.58 14.81
N GLU A 269 5.55 45.84 14.40
CA GLU A 269 6.53 46.05 13.31
C GLU A 269 7.88 45.55 13.81
N GLY A 270 8.43 44.57 13.11
CA GLY A 270 9.80 44.17 13.32
C GLY A 270 10.69 45.39 13.13
N ALA A 271 11.57 45.65 14.06
CA ALA A 271 12.53 46.73 13.93
C ALA A 271 13.24 46.53 12.58
N GLY A 272 12.86 47.35 11.56
CA GLY A 272 13.22 47.20 10.16
C GLY A 272 14.72 47.28 9.93
N GLY A 273 15.36 46.22 10.19
CA GLY A 273 16.72 45.86 9.91
C GLY A 273 16.81 44.35 9.97
N VAL A 274 17.46 43.75 9.01
CA VAL A 274 17.88 42.35 9.07
C VAL A 274 18.31 42.08 10.49
N SER A 275 17.47 41.33 11.24
CA SER A 275 17.67 41.16 12.70
C SER A 275 19.11 40.77 12.97
N GLY A 276 19.83 41.63 13.73
CA GLY A 276 21.18 41.34 14.18
C GLY A 276 21.27 39.96 14.90
N ALA A 277 20.13 39.46 15.39
CA ALA A 277 20.00 38.10 15.92
C ALA A 277 20.28 37.00 14.85
N SER A 278 19.85 37.21 13.58
CA SER A 278 20.22 36.26 12.51
C SER A 278 21.70 36.37 12.13
N MET A 279 22.26 37.56 12.16
CA MET A 279 23.72 37.75 11.96
C MET A 279 24.54 37.25 13.15
N LEU A 280 24.08 37.47 14.39
CA LEU A 280 24.78 36.93 15.59
C LEU A 280 24.63 35.40 15.67
N ALA A 281 23.47 34.84 15.27
CA ALA A 281 23.32 33.39 15.19
C ALA A 281 24.15 32.78 14.06
N LEU A 282 24.29 33.43 12.92
CA LEU A 282 25.19 33.02 11.84
C LEU A 282 26.65 33.17 12.25
N ASP A 283 27.03 34.23 12.94
CA ASP A 283 28.40 34.42 13.44
C ASP A 283 28.77 33.43 14.57
N GLN A 284 27.83 33.11 15.47
CA GLN A 284 28.00 32.04 16.46
C GLN A 284 28.07 30.64 15.83
N LEU A 285 27.23 30.37 14.80
CA LEU A 285 27.32 29.14 14.02
C LEU A 285 28.64 29.04 13.27
N GLN A 286 29.11 30.14 12.68
CA GLN A 286 30.36 30.17 11.92
C GLN A 286 31.58 30.03 12.84
N ARG A 287 31.54 30.59 14.04
CA ARG A 287 32.62 30.47 15.06
C ARG A 287 32.69 29.07 15.66
N ASN A 288 31.58 28.38 15.82
CA ASN A 288 31.51 27.01 16.35
C ASN A 288 31.48 25.92 15.27
N TYR A 289 31.57 26.31 14.00
CA TYR A 289 31.56 25.38 12.87
C TYR A 289 32.55 24.21 13.01
N PRO A 290 33.79 24.42 13.47
CA PRO A 290 34.74 23.31 13.67
C PRO A 290 34.31 22.36 14.80
N VAL A 291 33.62 22.85 15.83
CA VAL A 291 33.10 22.01 16.93
C VAL A 291 31.93 21.18 16.46
N TRP A 292 31.01 21.77 15.71
CA TRP A 292 29.89 21.04 15.11
C TRP A 292 30.33 20.00 14.08
N LEU A 293 31.36 20.30 13.28
CA LEU A 293 32.00 19.33 12.38
C LEU A 293 32.59 18.15 13.15
N LEU A 294 33.25 18.42 14.28
CA LEU A 294 33.84 17.39 15.11
C LEU A 294 32.79 16.51 15.78
N ILE A 295 31.70 17.09 16.27
CA ILE A 295 30.55 16.35 16.80
C ILE A 295 29.88 15.50 15.69
N MET A 296 29.69 16.07 14.52
CA MET A 296 29.11 15.35 13.36
C MET A 296 30.01 14.20 12.90
N LEU A 297 31.33 14.41 12.90
CA LEU A 297 32.32 13.38 12.60
C LEU A 297 32.27 12.24 13.62
N LEU A 298 32.21 12.56 14.91
CA LEU A 298 32.11 11.58 16.00
C LEU A 298 30.82 10.79 15.92
N LEU A 299 29.70 11.46 15.61
CA LEU A 299 28.40 10.83 15.36
C LEU A 299 28.47 9.88 14.17
N LEU A 300 29.06 10.31 13.05
CA LEU A 300 29.26 9.49 11.86
C LEU A 300 30.10 8.24 12.15
N VAL A 301 31.21 8.41 12.88
CA VAL A 301 32.08 7.30 13.29
C VAL A 301 31.33 6.34 14.22
N SER A 302 30.53 6.87 15.15
CA SER A 302 29.70 6.07 16.05
C SER A 302 28.66 5.26 15.27
N ILE A 303 27.97 5.88 14.32
CA ILE A 303 27.00 5.22 13.43
C ILE A 303 27.69 4.12 12.60
N LEU A 304 28.83 4.43 11.99
CA LEU A 304 29.61 3.46 11.22
C LEU A 304 30.10 2.29 12.10
N TYR A 305 30.49 2.56 13.33
CA TYR A 305 30.89 1.55 14.30
C TYR A 305 29.72 0.64 14.70
N PHE A 306 28.55 1.21 15.01
CA PHE A 306 27.36 0.46 15.38
C PHE A 306 26.84 -0.39 14.21
N PHE A 307 26.83 0.17 13.00
CA PHE A 307 26.32 -0.51 11.80
C PHE A 307 27.38 -1.33 11.06
N ARG A 308 28.63 -1.41 11.55
CA ARG A 308 29.73 -2.12 10.88
C ARG A 308 29.40 -3.59 10.51
N LYS A 309 28.66 -4.31 11.37
CA LYS A 309 28.26 -5.70 11.11
C LYS A 309 27.21 -5.77 9.99
N THR A 310 26.27 -4.85 9.98
CA THR A 310 25.20 -4.76 8.98
C THR A 310 25.75 -4.31 7.62
N LEU A 311 26.60 -3.28 7.61
CA LEU A 311 27.32 -2.82 6.43
C LEU A 311 28.21 -3.93 5.84
N LYS A 312 28.93 -4.68 6.69
CA LYS A 312 29.74 -5.81 6.24
C LYS A 312 28.88 -6.91 5.61
N ARG A 313 27.71 -7.23 6.20
CA ARG A 313 26.76 -8.18 5.62
C ARG A 313 26.21 -7.68 4.27
N HIS A 314 25.77 -6.44 4.18
CA HIS A 314 25.30 -5.85 2.93
C HIS A 314 26.39 -5.77 1.87
N TRP A 315 27.63 -5.45 2.25
CA TRP A 315 28.75 -5.40 1.33
C TRP A 315 29.10 -6.80 0.80
N VAL A 316 29.10 -7.81 1.66
CA VAL A 316 29.34 -9.21 1.27
C VAL A 316 28.22 -9.71 0.34
N THR A 317 26.95 -9.48 0.69
CA THR A 317 25.81 -9.87 -0.18
C THR A 317 25.85 -9.13 -1.52
N TRP A 318 26.15 -7.83 -1.51
CA TRP A 318 26.28 -7.06 -2.75
C TRP A 318 27.45 -7.52 -3.61
N ARG A 319 28.57 -7.90 -3.00
CA ARG A 319 29.73 -8.47 -3.69
C ARG A 319 29.40 -9.82 -4.30
N VAL A 320 28.75 -10.71 -3.56
CA VAL A 320 28.29 -12.02 -4.07
C VAL A 320 27.31 -11.84 -5.24
N ILE A 321 26.31 -10.96 -5.10
CA ILE A 321 25.35 -10.66 -6.17
C ILE A 321 26.08 -10.10 -7.41
N ARG A 322 27.08 -9.27 -7.23
CA ARG A 322 27.87 -8.70 -8.32
C ARG A 322 28.78 -9.74 -9.01
N GLU A 323 29.44 -10.60 -8.23
CA GLU A 323 30.28 -11.69 -8.72
C GLU A 323 29.46 -12.79 -9.40
N GLU A 324 28.23 -13.03 -8.96
CA GLU A 324 27.27 -13.96 -9.57
C GLU A 324 26.37 -13.32 -10.64
N SER A 325 26.62 -12.07 -11.04
CA SER A 325 25.83 -11.40 -12.07
C SER A 325 26.11 -11.96 -13.46
N GLU A 326 25.10 -11.93 -14.35
CA GLU A 326 25.25 -12.28 -15.76
C GLU A 326 26.45 -11.59 -16.41
N LYS A 327 26.67 -10.31 -16.03
CA LYS A 327 27.80 -9.50 -16.55
C LYS A 327 29.15 -10.08 -16.15
N ALA A 328 29.29 -10.58 -14.90
CA ALA A 328 30.55 -11.15 -14.43
C ALA A 328 30.88 -12.45 -15.14
N TYR A 329 29.91 -13.34 -15.33
CA TYR A 329 30.09 -14.59 -16.06
C TYR A 329 30.41 -14.35 -17.52
N PHE A 330 29.78 -13.37 -18.17
CA PHE A 330 30.14 -12.98 -19.54
C PHE A 330 31.56 -12.44 -19.63
N GLN A 331 31.99 -11.61 -18.68
CA GLN A 331 33.40 -11.11 -18.67
C GLN A 331 34.42 -12.24 -18.48
N LEU A 332 34.10 -13.27 -17.67
CA LEU A 332 34.94 -14.45 -17.54
C LEU A 332 35.05 -15.23 -18.88
N ALA A 333 33.91 -15.38 -19.57
CA ALA A 333 33.91 -16.00 -20.91
C ALA A 333 34.78 -15.20 -21.90
N VAL A 334 34.61 -13.87 -21.97
CA VAL A 334 35.40 -12.97 -22.79
C VAL A 334 36.91 -13.08 -22.49
N LYS A 335 37.27 -13.09 -21.20
CA LYS A 335 38.68 -13.22 -20.77
C LYS A 335 39.29 -14.55 -21.22
N SER A 336 38.54 -15.66 -21.08
CA SER A 336 39.02 -16.98 -21.47
C SER A 336 39.11 -17.16 -22.98
N ILE A 337 38.21 -16.55 -23.76
CA ILE A 337 38.31 -16.52 -25.24
C ILE A 337 39.54 -15.73 -25.68
N ARG A 338 39.78 -14.55 -25.11
CA ARG A 338 40.98 -13.73 -25.41
C ARG A 338 42.29 -14.41 -25.07
N SER A 339 42.32 -15.22 -24.02
CA SER A 339 43.51 -16.00 -23.66
C SER A 339 43.73 -17.24 -24.52
N LYS A 340 42.89 -17.47 -25.54
CA LYS A 340 42.96 -18.62 -26.48
C LYS A 340 42.88 -20.00 -25.76
N ASN A 341 42.40 -20.04 -24.55
CA ASN A 341 42.21 -21.29 -23.80
C ASN A 341 40.85 -21.90 -24.12
N SER A 342 40.80 -22.81 -25.07
CA SER A 342 39.56 -23.40 -25.61
C SER A 342 38.72 -24.09 -24.55
N ALA A 343 39.32 -24.87 -23.65
CA ALA A 343 38.60 -25.58 -22.58
C ALA A 343 38.01 -24.63 -21.53
N ALA A 344 38.76 -23.57 -21.18
CA ALA A 344 38.26 -22.55 -20.27
C ALA A 344 37.17 -21.66 -20.91
N ALA A 345 37.33 -21.34 -22.21
CA ALA A 345 36.36 -20.57 -22.97
C ALA A 345 35.02 -21.30 -23.05
N LEU A 346 35.01 -22.57 -23.44
CA LEU A 346 33.79 -23.38 -23.53
C LEU A 346 33.09 -23.49 -22.16
N ARG A 347 33.85 -23.83 -21.11
CA ARG A 347 33.32 -23.94 -19.74
C ARG A 347 32.71 -22.62 -19.24
N ASN A 348 33.36 -21.49 -19.51
CA ASN A 348 32.87 -20.19 -19.05
C ASN A 348 31.69 -19.67 -19.90
N ILE A 349 31.62 -20.00 -21.19
CA ILE A 349 30.44 -19.75 -22.03
C ILE A 349 29.24 -20.55 -21.50
N MET A 350 29.39 -21.83 -21.18
CA MET A 350 28.32 -22.64 -20.65
C MET A 350 27.83 -22.11 -19.29
N ARG A 351 28.73 -21.76 -18.37
CA ARG A 351 28.37 -21.12 -17.10
C ARG A 351 27.63 -19.80 -17.26
N TRP A 352 27.99 -19.01 -18.27
CA TRP A 352 27.26 -17.80 -18.60
C TRP A 352 25.87 -18.10 -19.15
N LEU A 353 25.72 -19.10 -20.02
CA LEU A 353 24.43 -19.56 -20.56
C LEU A 353 23.50 -20.07 -19.43
N ASP A 354 24.02 -20.85 -18.47
CA ASP A 354 23.26 -21.31 -17.31
C ASP A 354 22.69 -20.15 -16.51
N ARG A 355 23.39 -19.01 -16.44
CA ARG A 355 22.92 -17.81 -15.72
C ARG A 355 21.86 -17.01 -16.46
N ILE A 356 21.77 -17.11 -17.78
CA ILE A 356 20.75 -16.43 -18.59
C ILE A 356 19.56 -17.30 -18.92
N ASN A 357 19.61 -18.58 -18.54
CA ASN A 357 18.58 -19.56 -18.83
C ASN A 357 17.27 -19.15 -18.11
N ASP A 358 16.26 -18.76 -18.91
CA ASP A 358 14.88 -18.77 -18.47
C ASP A 358 14.40 -20.22 -18.51
N ALA A 359 13.68 -20.71 -17.50
CA ALA A 359 13.25 -22.10 -17.31
C ALA A 359 12.55 -22.78 -18.52
N ARG A 360 12.39 -22.06 -19.61
CA ARG A 360 11.76 -22.50 -20.87
C ARG A 360 12.71 -22.84 -22.00
N ASP A 361 13.99 -22.49 -21.90
CA ASP A 361 14.97 -22.72 -22.97
C ASP A 361 16.14 -23.56 -22.44
N PRO A 362 16.57 -24.65 -23.13
CA PRO A 362 17.74 -25.41 -22.75
C PRO A 362 18.98 -24.52 -22.81
N ALA A 363 19.89 -24.63 -21.83
CA ALA A 363 21.14 -23.88 -21.75
C ALA A 363 22.14 -24.37 -22.81
N ARG A 364 21.79 -24.28 -24.09
CA ARG A 364 22.55 -24.71 -25.24
C ARG A 364 22.99 -23.52 -26.07
N LEU A 365 24.26 -23.45 -26.40
CA LEU A 365 24.83 -22.33 -27.14
C LEU A 365 24.23 -22.23 -28.55
N ASP A 366 23.98 -23.34 -29.21
CA ASP A 366 23.35 -23.42 -30.52
C ASP A 366 21.91 -22.81 -30.50
N ALA A 367 21.12 -23.17 -29.51
CA ALA A 367 19.78 -22.61 -29.32
C ALA A 367 19.79 -21.11 -29.04
N PHE A 368 20.73 -20.63 -28.20
CA PHE A 368 20.89 -19.22 -27.90
C PHE A 368 21.27 -18.40 -29.12
N ILE A 369 22.30 -18.85 -29.89
CA ILE A 369 22.74 -18.19 -31.10
C ILE A 369 21.64 -18.23 -32.17
N ASN A 370 20.91 -19.35 -32.30
CA ASN A 370 19.79 -19.48 -33.22
C ASN A 370 18.71 -18.44 -32.97
N ARG A 371 18.46 -18.09 -31.72
CA ARG A 371 17.40 -17.19 -31.35
C ARG A 371 17.80 -15.71 -31.40
N TYR A 372 19.05 -15.39 -31.11
CA TYR A 372 19.50 -14.02 -30.92
C TYR A 372 20.58 -13.55 -31.88
N SER A 373 20.90 -14.36 -32.94
CA SER A 373 21.86 -14.01 -33.97
C SER A 373 21.36 -14.41 -35.36
N ASP A 374 22.10 -14.01 -36.39
CA ASP A 374 21.79 -14.32 -37.80
C ASP A 374 22.24 -15.72 -38.24
N THR A 375 21.77 -16.16 -39.40
CA THR A 375 22.06 -17.49 -39.94
C THR A 375 23.57 -17.70 -40.23
N ARG A 376 24.27 -16.65 -40.64
CA ARG A 376 25.70 -16.70 -40.92
C ARG A 376 26.54 -16.90 -39.65
N SER A 377 26.12 -16.27 -38.55
CA SER A 377 26.74 -16.44 -37.23
C SER A 377 26.59 -17.86 -36.67
N LYS A 378 25.54 -18.59 -37.05
CA LYS A 378 25.31 -20.00 -36.65
C LYS A 378 26.39 -20.92 -37.23
N GLU A 379 26.64 -20.80 -38.53
CA GLU A 379 27.64 -21.63 -39.22
C GLU A 379 29.04 -21.37 -38.67
N ILE A 380 29.38 -20.10 -38.45
CA ILE A 380 30.67 -19.70 -37.88
C ILE A 380 30.87 -20.28 -36.49
N VAL A 381 29.86 -20.14 -35.59
CA VAL A 381 29.96 -20.67 -34.23
C VAL A 381 29.98 -22.20 -34.23
N GLY A 382 29.21 -22.85 -35.11
CA GLY A 382 29.26 -24.31 -35.30
C GLY A 382 30.66 -24.82 -35.69
N GLN A 383 31.27 -24.17 -36.64
CA GLN A 383 32.66 -24.52 -37.11
C GLN A 383 33.69 -24.26 -36.00
N LEU A 384 33.60 -23.12 -35.29
CA LEU A 384 34.51 -22.79 -34.21
C LEU A 384 34.35 -23.75 -33.00
N LEU A 385 33.14 -24.14 -32.65
CA LEU A 385 32.89 -25.12 -31.60
C LEU A 385 33.38 -26.51 -31.95
N HIS A 386 33.21 -26.93 -33.22
CA HIS A 386 33.73 -28.19 -33.70
C HIS A 386 35.28 -28.20 -33.68
N GLY A 387 35.93 -27.13 -34.15
CA GLY A 387 37.39 -26.97 -34.06
C GLY A 387 37.87 -26.96 -32.59
N MET A 388 37.18 -26.32 -31.68
CA MET A 388 37.53 -26.36 -30.24
C MET A 388 37.42 -27.75 -29.64
N ALA A 389 36.46 -28.55 -30.07
CA ALA A 389 36.26 -29.91 -29.59
C ALA A 389 37.27 -30.91 -30.15
N VAL A 390 37.67 -30.76 -31.45
CA VAL A 390 38.58 -31.66 -32.16
C VAL A 390 40.04 -31.24 -31.97
N ASP A 391 40.37 -29.99 -32.30
CA ASP A 391 41.74 -29.49 -32.33
C ASP A 391 42.25 -28.89 -31.03
N LYS A 392 41.37 -28.75 -30.02
CA LYS A 392 41.65 -28.10 -28.73
C LYS A 392 42.20 -26.67 -28.84
N GLN A 393 42.11 -26.06 -30.02
CA GLN A 393 42.53 -24.68 -30.27
C GLN A 393 41.36 -23.82 -30.77
N LEU A 394 41.33 -22.57 -30.35
CA LEU A 394 40.37 -21.58 -30.80
C LEU A 394 40.98 -20.84 -32.00
N SER A 395 40.50 -21.13 -33.22
CA SER A 395 41.06 -20.61 -34.47
C SER A 395 40.86 -19.10 -34.61
N ASP A 396 39.66 -18.57 -34.25
CA ASP A 396 39.36 -17.15 -34.36
C ASP A 396 38.61 -16.64 -33.12
N PRO A 397 39.34 -16.13 -32.10
CA PRO A 397 38.76 -15.56 -30.92
C PRO A 397 37.96 -14.28 -31.17
N ALA A 398 38.32 -13.47 -32.18
CA ALA A 398 37.71 -12.18 -32.44
C ALA A 398 36.30 -12.36 -32.98
N THR A 399 36.11 -13.21 -33.96
CA THR A 399 34.79 -13.52 -34.55
C THR A 399 33.87 -14.17 -33.54
N LEU A 400 34.36 -15.09 -32.71
CA LEU A 400 33.52 -15.68 -31.63
C LEU A 400 33.03 -14.62 -30.61
N LEU A 401 33.92 -13.70 -30.25
CA LEU A 401 33.56 -12.60 -29.34
C LEU A 401 32.52 -11.65 -29.93
N ASP A 402 32.64 -11.32 -31.21
CA ASP A 402 31.70 -10.44 -31.89
C ASP A 402 30.30 -11.07 -31.97
N VAL A 403 30.22 -12.33 -32.38
CA VAL A 403 28.95 -13.07 -32.43
C VAL A 403 28.31 -13.19 -31.08
N LEU A 404 29.06 -13.56 -30.03
CA LEU A 404 28.53 -13.68 -28.66
C LEU A 404 28.09 -12.32 -28.09
N SER A 405 28.82 -11.24 -28.38
CA SER A 405 28.49 -9.91 -27.91
C SER A 405 27.23 -9.34 -28.59
N THR A 406 27.06 -9.64 -29.89
CA THR A 406 25.87 -9.26 -30.66
C THR A 406 24.62 -10.04 -30.18
N ALA A 407 24.75 -11.37 -30.07
CA ALA A 407 23.66 -12.20 -29.54
C ALA A 407 23.24 -11.78 -28.13
N ARG A 408 24.23 -11.47 -27.26
CA ARG A 408 23.94 -10.93 -25.92
C ARG A 408 23.22 -9.58 -25.94
N ARG A 409 23.56 -8.70 -26.86
CA ARG A 409 22.88 -7.38 -27.01
C ARG A 409 21.43 -7.58 -27.41
N ASN A 410 21.17 -8.43 -28.40
CA ASN A 410 19.83 -8.74 -28.88
C ASN A 410 18.97 -9.41 -27.78
N TRP A 411 19.55 -10.37 -27.04
CA TRP A 411 18.88 -10.97 -25.87
C TRP A 411 18.49 -9.94 -24.82
N ARG A 412 19.36 -8.98 -24.48
CA ARG A 412 19.08 -7.92 -23.54
C ARG A 412 17.96 -6.98 -24.00
N GLN A 413 17.93 -6.66 -25.29
CA GLN A 413 16.85 -5.86 -25.88
C GLN A 413 15.52 -6.61 -25.81
N ALA A 414 15.50 -7.88 -26.23
CA ALA A 414 14.32 -8.71 -26.17
C ALA A 414 13.79 -8.90 -24.72
N ARG A 415 14.68 -9.01 -23.73
CA ARG A 415 14.31 -9.09 -22.32
C ARG A 415 13.69 -7.78 -21.80
N LYS A 416 14.23 -6.63 -22.18
CA LYS A 416 13.67 -5.33 -21.84
C LYS A 416 12.27 -5.14 -22.44
N GLN A 417 12.09 -5.57 -23.70
CA GLN A 417 10.80 -5.49 -24.38
C GLN A 417 9.75 -6.33 -23.67
N ARG A 418 10.05 -7.59 -23.33
CA ARG A 418 9.16 -8.47 -22.56
C ARG A 418 8.81 -7.93 -21.18
N GLN A 419 9.74 -7.27 -20.48
CA GLN A 419 9.47 -6.62 -19.20
C GLN A 419 8.57 -5.40 -19.37
N PHE A 420 8.71 -4.68 -20.48
CA PHE A 420 7.84 -3.56 -20.81
C PHE A 420 6.43 -4.04 -21.15
N ASP A 421 6.31 -5.08 -21.98
CA ASP A 421 5.03 -5.68 -22.37
C ASP A 421 4.29 -6.33 -21.19
N ALA A 422 5.02 -6.89 -20.22
CA ALA A 422 4.45 -7.45 -18.98
C ALA A 422 3.96 -6.38 -17.99
N ASN A 423 4.47 -5.15 -18.08
CA ASN A 423 4.07 -4.02 -17.24
C ASN A 423 3.05 -3.10 -17.91
N VAL A 424 2.70 -3.32 -19.17
CA VAL A 424 1.61 -2.63 -19.86
C VAL A 424 0.32 -3.31 -19.43
N LEU A 425 -0.56 -2.56 -18.74
CA LEU A 425 -1.91 -3.01 -18.41
C LEU A 425 -2.61 -3.45 -19.72
N PRO A 426 -3.28 -4.60 -19.76
CA PRO A 426 -4.10 -4.99 -20.89
C PRO A 426 -5.11 -3.87 -21.16
N GLY A 427 -5.30 -3.53 -22.46
CA GLY A 427 -6.21 -2.46 -22.86
C GLY A 427 -7.58 -2.69 -22.25
N LEU A 428 -8.19 -1.63 -21.74
CA LEU A 428 -9.51 -1.58 -21.07
C LEU A 428 -10.66 -2.16 -21.90
N ASN A 429 -10.43 -2.55 -23.16
CA ASN A 429 -11.46 -3.11 -24.01
C ASN A 429 -10.87 -4.19 -24.97
N PRO A 430 -10.75 -5.46 -24.52
CA PRO A 430 -10.18 -6.54 -25.33
C PRO A 430 -11.03 -6.85 -26.61
N GLU A 431 -12.32 -6.49 -26.63
CA GLU A 431 -13.18 -6.71 -27.80
C GLU A 431 -12.82 -5.84 -29.00
N LEU A 432 -12.34 -4.60 -28.77
CA LEU A 432 -11.89 -3.71 -29.84
C LEU A 432 -10.58 -4.20 -30.50
N ALA A 433 -9.70 -4.83 -29.74
CA ALA A 433 -8.45 -5.39 -30.26
C ALA A 433 -8.72 -6.64 -31.12
N LEU A 434 -9.68 -7.48 -30.72
CA LEU A 434 -10.11 -8.66 -31.49
C LEU A 434 -10.89 -8.28 -32.77
N ALA A 435 -11.68 -7.21 -32.74
CA ALA A 435 -12.39 -6.70 -33.91
C ALA A 435 -11.42 -6.13 -34.95
N LYS A 436 -10.36 -5.42 -34.51
CA LYS A 436 -9.33 -4.87 -35.38
C LYS A 436 -8.45 -5.99 -36.01
N ALA A 437 -8.09 -7.01 -35.24
CA ALA A 437 -7.35 -8.15 -35.74
C ALA A 437 -8.16 -9.00 -36.78
N ARG A 438 -9.50 -9.11 -36.63
CA ARG A 438 -10.37 -9.72 -37.60
C ARG A 438 -10.51 -8.92 -38.90
N SER A 439 -10.62 -7.59 -38.81
CA SER A 439 -10.72 -6.73 -40.00
C SER A 439 -9.42 -6.69 -40.82
N GLU A 440 -8.27 -6.91 -40.19
CA GLU A 440 -6.96 -6.99 -40.88
C GLU A 440 -6.71 -8.39 -41.47
N SER A 441 -7.35 -9.44 -40.93
CA SER A 441 -7.30 -10.80 -41.48
C SER A 441 -8.25 -11.01 -42.67
N ASP A 442 -9.35 -10.27 -42.73
CA ASP A 442 -10.31 -10.36 -43.85
C ASP A 442 -9.93 -9.42 -45.01
N ALA A 443 -8.87 -8.61 -44.89
CA ALA A 443 -8.36 -7.70 -45.90
C ALA A 443 -7.05 -8.18 -46.56
N ALA A 444 -6.51 -9.34 -46.17
CA ALA A 444 -5.33 -10.02 -46.74
C ALA A 444 -5.75 -11.35 -47.41
#